data_01518dabe0e1486fe57086cac0302b8e
#
_entry.id   01518dabe0e1486fe57086cac0302b8e
#
_cell.length_a   1.000
_cell.length_b   1.000
_cell.length_c   1.000
_cell.angle_alpha   90.00
_cell.angle_beta   90.00
_cell.angle_gamma   90.00
#
_symmetry.space_group_name_H-M   'P 1'
#
loop_
_entity.id
_entity.type
_entity.pdbx_description
1 polymer ?
#
loop_
_entity_poly.entity_id
_entity_poly.type
_entity_poly.pdbx_seq_one_letter_code
_entity_poly.pdbx_strand_id
1 'polypeptide(L)'
;MEGFAERIDSFLVPLVVTPGDAIRLTLLEWLGFFFLFGGVAFAGWGWFYFRFIMRNLLRNWLRTSLTAMATMVLVLVVTLVWTILLFLSNATSEKAKDLKAIITEKWQIPSQMPFSFETDLSEGAPSKNGDFRVDTSKDSMTWQFYGGTVDPAKRTRENIVFFFCMDPNKLITVNDPAIETLIASIPIPATYPYRKDETGQMVEIKSLNLTDAQKKDLEIVSGAVQKSQITSMMDGLDEMAPEELVAMRKAILLTLGDKRKVVMGRERLLALNKRIGETFKLTSLNYKDIDLEFEIAGVFPEGRYNQSAVMHRDYLNDAIDDYNRRNPGKRHPLSDKSLNLVWIRVPDTASFQKVEGQIAISSKFQSPAVKCETASSGVASFLDAYRDLLWGLRWILVPFILLTMSLIIAVAISISVRERRKEMAILKVLGFAPGQILIVVLGEAIIVGILSGFLGSFSTYYLINEVFGGVKFPIAFFPAFMIPFEALWWGPSIGAITALCGSIFPSYNACRIKVSEVFARIS
;
A
#
# COMPACT_ATOMS: atom_id res chain seq x y z
N MET A 1 -34.55 2.30 3.27
CA MET A 1 -33.37 2.48 2.42
C MET A 1 -32.19 1.59 2.86
N GLU A 2 -32.08 1.24 4.14
CA GLU A 2 -31.06 0.31 4.66
C GLU A 2 -31.14 -1.10 4.04
N GLY A 3 -32.31 -1.68 3.91
CA GLY A 3 -32.44 -3.02 3.33
C GLY A 3 -32.20 -3.15 1.82
N PHE A 4 -32.08 -2.03 1.09
CA PHE A 4 -31.70 -2.01 -0.31
C PHE A 4 -30.19 -1.91 -0.47
N ALA A 5 -29.53 -1.17 0.42
CA ALA A 5 -28.07 -1.07 0.51
C ALA A 5 -27.44 -2.42 0.93
N GLU A 6 -28.02 -3.12 1.92
CA GLU A 6 -27.58 -4.47 2.32
C GLU A 6 -27.71 -5.52 1.21
N ARG A 7 -28.77 -5.47 0.39
CA ARG A 7 -28.89 -6.39 -0.76
C ARG A 7 -27.91 -6.10 -1.89
N ILE A 8 -27.56 -4.84 -2.10
CA ILE A 8 -26.53 -4.46 -3.10
C ILE A 8 -25.15 -4.81 -2.56
N ASP A 9 -24.89 -4.61 -1.28
CA ASP A 9 -23.64 -5.04 -0.65
C ASP A 9 -23.48 -6.57 -0.70
N SER A 10 -24.54 -7.35 -0.50
CA SER A 10 -24.47 -8.82 -0.64
C SER A 10 -24.22 -9.30 -2.09
N PHE A 11 -24.49 -8.47 -3.09
CA PHE A 11 -24.22 -8.78 -4.50
C PHE A 11 -22.82 -8.33 -4.95
N LEU A 12 -22.27 -7.25 -4.35
CA LEU A 12 -20.96 -6.69 -4.68
C LEU A 12 -19.83 -7.17 -3.73
N VAL A 13 -20.17 -7.60 -2.51
CA VAL A 13 -19.22 -8.12 -1.52
C VAL A 13 -18.50 -9.40 -2.00
N PRO A 14 -19.12 -10.36 -2.73
CA PRO A 14 -18.37 -11.48 -3.27
C PRO A 14 -17.28 -11.09 -4.28
N LEU A 15 -17.37 -9.89 -4.88
CA LEU A 15 -16.38 -9.37 -5.82
C LEU A 15 -15.19 -8.66 -5.16
N VAL A 16 -15.29 -8.36 -3.84
CA VAL A 16 -14.34 -7.44 -3.17
C VAL A 16 -13.67 -8.04 -1.92
N VAL A 17 -14.18 -9.13 -1.34
CA VAL A 17 -13.75 -9.58 0.01
C VAL A 17 -13.50 -11.08 0.11
N THR A 18 -12.98 -11.74 -0.88
CA THR A 18 -12.49 -13.12 -0.69
C THR A 18 -10.98 -13.21 -0.90
N PRO A 19 -10.26 -14.01 -0.06
CA PRO A 19 -8.83 -14.17 -0.17
C PRO A 19 -8.42 -14.66 -1.57
N GLY A 20 -7.34 -14.10 -2.09
CA GLY A 20 -6.91 -14.12 -3.48
C GLY A 20 -6.90 -15.45 -4.26
N ASP A 21 -7.03 -16.61 -3.62
CA ASP A 21 -6.93 -17.91 -4.31
C ASP A 21 -8.27 -18.43 -4.86
N ALA A 22 -9.40 -18.14 -4.19
CA ALA A 22 -10.72 -18.56 -4.66
C ALA A 22 -11.21 -17.74 -5.86
N ILE A 23 -10.84 -16.45 -5.90
CA ILE A 23 -11.19 -15.56 -7.02
C ILE A 23 -10.32 -15.85 -8.26
N ARG A 24 -9.07 -16.28 -8.09
CA ARG A 24 -8.20 -16.68 -9.22
C ARG A 24 -8.71 -17.92 -9.93
N LEU A 25 -9.22 -18.91 -9.21
CA LEU A 25 -9.76 -20.15 -9.81
C LEU A 25 -11.09 -19.88 -10.53
N THR A 26 -12.02 -19.15 -9.94
CA THR A 26 -13.32 -18.82 -10.57
C THR A 26 -13.15 -17.83 -11.74
N LEU A 27 -12.24 -16.86 -11.67
CA LEU A 27 -11.94 -15.95 -12.78
C LEU A 27 -11.25 -16.66 -13.95
N LEU A 28 -10.36 -17.61 -13.69
CA LEU A 28 -9.73 -18.44 -14.72
C LEU A 28 -10.73 -19.39 -15.39
N GLU A 29 -11.67 -19.96 -14.64
CA GLU A 29 -12.77 -20.77 -15.18
C GLU A 29 -13.74 -19.93 -16.02
N TRP A 30 -14.13 -18.75 -15.56
CA TRP A 30 -14.97 -17.81 -16.33
C TRP A 30 -14.24 -17.26 -17.56
N LEU A 31 -12.94 -16.96 -17.46
CA LEU A 31 -12.10 -16.58 -18.60
C LEU A 31 -11.95 -17.75 -19.57
N GLY A 32 -11.73 -18.97 -19.08
CA GLY A 32 -11.71 -20.20 -19.90
C GLY A 32 -13.02 -20.43 -20.63
N PHE A 33 -14.15 -20.24 -19.94
CA PHE A 33 -15.49 -20.36 -20.52
C PHE A 33 -15.75 -19.25 -21.55
N PHE A 34 -15.36 -18.01 -21.27
CA PHE A 34 -15.48 -16.87 -22.18
C PHE A 34 -14.57 -17.03 -23.42
N PHE A 35 -13.34 -17.56 -23.25
CA PHE A 35 -12.43 -17.85 -24.36
C PHE A 35 -12.88 -19.06 -25.18
N LEU A 36 -13.39 -20.12 -24.57
CA LEU A 36 -13.86 -21.31 -25.28
C LEU A 36 -15.18 -21.05 -26.03
N PHE A 37 -16.18 -20.46 -25.40
CA PHE A 37 -17.46 -20.17 -26.05
C PHE A 37 -17.40 -18.91 -26.94
N GLY A 38 -16.69 -17.87 -26.53
CA GLY A 38 -16.43 -16.68 -27.33
C GLY A 38 -15.58 -16.98 -28.56
N GLY A 39 -14.57 -17.87 -28.44
CA GLY A 39 -13.68 -18.24 -29.51
C GLY A 39 -14.35 -19.03 -30.63
N VAL A 40 -15.24 -19.96 -30.30
CA VAL A 40 -15.97 -20.76 -31.31
C VAL A 40 -17.06 -19.92 -32.00
N ALA A 41 -17.78 -19.08 -31.29
CA ALA A 41 -18.75 -18.13 -31.87
C ALA A 41 -18.05 -17.01 -32.67
N PHE A 42 -16.83 -16.63 -32.28
CA PHE A 42 -16.03 -15.61 -32.93
C PHE A 42 -15.39 -16.08 -34.25
N ALA A 43 -15.10 -17.38 -34.38
CA ALA A 43 -14.35 -17.92 -35.52
C ALA A 43 -15.08 -17.89 -36.88
N GLY A 44 -16.41 -17.76 -36.90
CA GLY A 44 -17.18 -17.70 -38.16
C GLY A 44 -17.89 -16.37 -38.39
N TRP A 45 -18.85 -16.05 -37.56
CA TRP A 45 -19.71 -14.87 -37.72
C TRP A 45 -19.14 -13.62 -37.02
N GLY A 46 -18.47 -13.79 -35.88
CA GLY A 46 -17.93 -12.69 -35.09
C GLY A 46 -16.81 -11.92 -35.81
N TRP A 47 -15.95 -12.61 -36.56
CA TRP A 47 -14.86 -11.98 -37.30
C TRP A 47 -15.34 -11.00 -38.38
N PHE A 48 -16.45 -11.33 -39.09
CA PHE A 48 -17.06 -10.44 -40.07
C PHE A 48 -17.56 -9.13 -39.42
N TYR A 49 -18.31 -9.24 -38.29
CA TYR A 49 -18.79 -8.08 -37.56
C TYR A 49 -17.66 -7.25 -36.97
N PHE A 50 -16.67 -7.91 -36.38
CA PHE A 50 -15.49 -7.24 -35.82
C PHE A 50 -14.74 -6.42 -36.87
N ARG A 51 -14.44 -7.03 -38.02
CA ARG A 51 -13.79 -6.32 -39.12
C ARG A 51 -14.62 -5.18 -39.67
N PHE A 52 -15.93 -5.36 -39.76
CA PHE A 52 -16.85 -4.31 -40.17
C PHE A 52 -16.89 -3.15 -39.17
N ILE A 53 -16.97 -3.43 -37.86
CA ILE A 53 -16.95 -2.43 -36.78
C ILE A 53 -15.64 -1.66 -36.80
N MET A 54 -14.49 -2.37 -36.86
CA MET A 54 -13.17 -1.74 -36.90
C MET A 54 -13.03 -0.78 -38.11
N ARG A 55 -13.49 -1.19 -39.28
CA ARG A 55 -13.46 -0.33 -40.45
C ARG A 55 -14.32 0.93 -40.26
N ASN A 56 -15.45 0.80 -39.58
CA ASN A 56 -16.31 1.95 -39.27
C ASN A 56 -15.68 2.90 -38.26
N LEU A 57 -15.05 2.38 -37.20
CA LEU A 57 -14.34 3.19 -36.22
C LEU A 57 -13.17 3.96 -36.83
N LEU A 58 -12.38 3.31 -37.68
CA LEU A 58 -11.24 3.95 -38.37
C LEU A 58 -11.67 5.00 -39.37
N ARG A 59 -12.83 4.86 -40.03
CA ARG A 59 -13.35 5.85 -40.98
C ARG A 59 -13.64 7.22 -40.35
N ASN A 60 -14.02 7.23 -39.06
CA ASN A 60 -14.33 8.42 -38.27
C ASN A 60 -13.40 8.56 -37.07
N TRP A 61 -12.09 8.35 -37.30
CA TRP A 61 -11.07 8.26 -36.26
C TRP A 61 -11.04 9.47 -35.32
N LEU A 62 -11.24 10.69 -35.81
CA LEU A 62 -11.17 11.91 -35.01
C LEU A 62 -12.24 11.91 -33.89
N ARG A 63 -13.49 11.60 -34.25
CA ARG A 63 -14.60 11.56 -33.30
C ARG A 63 -14.42 10.39 -32.33
N THR A 64 -14.05 9.22 -32.86
CA THR A 64 -13.80 8.02 -32.05
C THR A 64 -12.68 8.27 -31.05
N SER A 65 -11.59 8.92 -31.46
CA SER A 65 -10.48 9.25 -30.56
C SER A 65 -10.86 10.29 -29.51
N LEU A 66 -11.64 11.32 -29.85
CA LEU A 66 -12.13 12.30 -28.88
C LEU A 66 -13.04 11.65 -27.84
N THR A 67 -13.97 10.77 -28.27
CA THR A 67 -14.83 10.03 -27.34
C THR A 67 -14.01 9.08 -26.47
N ALA A 68 -13.07 8.34 -27.07
CA ALA A 68 -12.17 7.44 -26.35
C ALA A 68 -11.30 8.19 -25.33
N MET A 69 -10.80 9.38 -25.68
CA MET A 69 -10.00 10.20 -24.77
C MET A 69 -10.84 10.72 -23.59
N ALA A 70 -12.07 11.18 -23.85
CA ALA A 70 -12.96 11.62 -22.79
C ALA A 70 -13.31 10.47 -21.82
N THR A 71 -13.63 9.28 -22.36
CA THR A 71 -13.92 8.09 -21.55
C THR A 71 -12.67 7.58 -20.83
N MET A 72 -11.50 7.64 -21.46
CA MET A 72 -10.21 7.29 -20.86
C MET A 72 -9.94 8.11 -19.59
N VAL A 73 -10.11 9.44 -19.66
CA VAL A 73 -9.91 10.34 -18.50
C VAL A 73 -10.88 10.00 -17.36
N LEU A 74 -12.14 9.72 -17.68
CA LEU A 74 -13.12 9.36 -16.65
C LEU A 74 -12.81 7.99 -16.02
N VAL A 75 -12.37 7.00 -16.80
CA VAL A 75 -11.91 5.72 -16.27
C VAL A 75 -10.68 5.89 -15.39
N LEU A 76 -9.72 6.75 -15.78
CA LEU A 76 -8.56 7.09 -14.97
C LEU A 76 -9.00 7.59 -13.57
N VAL A 77 -9.93 8.55 -13.53
CA VAL A 77 -10.44 9.07 -12.25
C VAL A 77 -11.12 7.99 -11.42
N VAL A 78 -11.97 7.15 -12.02
CA VAL A 78 -12.63 6.04 -11.31
C VAL A 78 -11.60 5.05 -10.78
N THR A 79 -10.58 4.70 -11.57
CA THR A 79 -9.51 3.80 -11.15
C THR A 79 -8.74 4.36 -9.96
N LEU A 80 -8.42 5.65 -9.97
CA LEU A 80 -7.77 6.32 -8.83
C LEU A 80 -8.64 6.28 -7.57
N VAL A 81 -9.90 6.69 -7.67
CA VAL A 81 -10.84 6.70 -6.53
C VAL A 81 -11.00 5.29 -5.96
N TRP A 82 -11.18 4.30 -6.82
CA TRP A 82 -11.34 2.90 -6.39
C TRP A 82 -10.08 2.36 -5.72
N THR A 83 -8.91 2.67 -6.28
CA THR A 83 -7.62 2.27 -5.67
C THR A 83 -7.42 2.92 -4.31
N ILE A 84 -7.79 4.20 -4.13
CA ILE A 84 -7.75 4.88 -2.83
C ILE A 84 -8.64 4.14 -1.83
N LEU A 85 -9.88 3.82 -2.20
CA LEU A 85 -10.80 3.11 -1.31
C LEU A 85 -10.27 1.72 -0.92
N LEU A 86 -9.68 0.98 -1.86
CA LEU A 86 -9.05 -0.32 -1.57
C LEU A 86 -7.82 -0.18 -0.68
N PHE A 87 -6.97 0.79 -0.95
CA PHE A 87 -5.80 1.07 -0.12
C PHE A 87 -6.21 1.35 1.33
N LEU A 88 -7.23 2.18 1.53
CA LEU A 88 -7.77 2.47 2.87
C LEU A 88 -8.41 1.24 3.51
N SER A 89 -9.16 0.44 2.75
CA SER A 89 -9.72 -0.83 3.23
C SER A 89 -8.64 -1.81 3.66
N ASN A 90 -7.57 -1.95 2.87
CA ASN A 90 -6.44 -2.82 3.22
C ASN A 90 -5.65 -2.30 4.42
N ALA A 91 -5.53 -0.97 4.57
CA ALA A 91 -4.87 -0.36 5.73
C ALA A 91 -5.66 -0.56 7.04
N THR A 92 -6.97 -0.77 6.96
CA THR A 92 -7.83 -1.05 8.13
C THR A 92 -8.06 -2.54 8.38
N SER A 93 -7.70 -3.42 7.43
CA SER A 93 -7.82 -4.86 7.61
C SER A 93 -6.71 -5.38 8.52
N GLU A 94 -7.09 -6.00 9.62
CA GLU A 94 -6.15 -6.68 10.51
C GLU A 94 -5.66 -7.97 9.88
N LYS A 95 -4.32 -8.15 9.85
CA LYS A 95 -3.76 -9.48 9.60
C LYS A 95 -3.99 -10.32 10.85
N ALA A 96 -4.92 -11.26 10.78
CA ALA A 96 -5.33 -12.09 11.91
C ALA A 96 -4.16 -12.88 12.59
N LYS A 97 -3.04 -13.01 11.91
CA LYS A 97 -1.85 -13.73 12.41
C LYS A 97 -0.83 -12.86 13.15
N ASP A 98 -0.97 -11.54 13.16
CA ASP A 98 0.04 -10.62 13.70
C ASP A 98 -0.65 -9.39 14.32
N LEU A 99 -1.54 -9.66 15.28
CA LEU A 99 -2.29 -8.62 15.98
C LEU A 99 -1.35 -7.88 16.94
N LYS A 100 -1.12 -6.60 16.66
CA LYS A 100 -0.28 -5.72 17.49
C LYS A 100 -1.12 -4.71 18.24
N ALA A 101 -0.98 -4.70 19.56
CA ALA A 101 -1.50 -3.65 20.39
C ALA A 101 -0.48 -2.51 20.49
N ILE A 102 -0.93 -1.32 20.21
CA ILE A 102 -0.16 -0.06 20.29
C ILE A 102 -0.63 0.70 21.51
N ILE A 103 0.28 0.92 22.44
CA ILE A 103 0.00 1.58 23.71
C ILE A 103 0.63 2.95 23.69
N THR A 104 -0.18 4.00 23.86
CA THR A 104 0.23 5.42 23.84
C THR A 104 -0.53 6.21 24.89
N GLU A 105 -0.08 7.44 25.12
CA GLU A 105 -0.86 8.42 25.88
C GLU A 105 -2.14 8.80 25.13
N LYS A 106 -3.24 8.97 25.85
CA LYS A 106 -4.56 9.15 25.27
C LYS A 106 -4.74 10.49 24.56
N TRP A 107 -4.13 11.57 25.09
CA TRP A 107 -4.44 12.92 24.69
C TRP A 107 -3.30 13.69 24.02
N GLN A 108 -2.08 13.17 24.04
CA GLN A 108 -0.90 13.86 23.54
C GLN A 108 -0.22 13.11 22.38
N ILE A 109 0.15 13.86 21.34
CA ILE A 109 0.93 13.36 20.21
C ILE A 109 2.11 14.32 19.97
N PRO A 110 3.38 13.84 20.00
CA PRO A 110 3.79 12.48 20.41
C PRO A 110 3.55 12.22 21.90
N SER A 111 3.23 10.97 22.22
CA SER A 111 3.05 10.51 23.60
C SER A 111 4.31 10.72 24.43
N GLN A 112 4.15 11.08 25.71
CA GLN A 112 5.24 11.30 26.67
C GLN A 112 4.98 10.57 28.00
N MET A 113 4.75 9.27 27.91
CA MET A 113 4.54 8.45 29.10
C MET A 113 5.83 8.38 29.93
N PRO A 114 5.73 8.31 31.28
CA PRO A 114 6.88 8.07 32.15
C PRO A 114 7.56 6.75 31.80
N PHE A 115 8.89 6.74 31.78
CA PHE A 115 9.65 5.53 31.50
C PHE A 115 9.39 4.41 32.52
N SER A 116 8.97 4.77 33.73
CA SER A 116 8.56 3.79 34.76
C SER A 116 7.38 2.91 34.36
N PHE A 117 6.64 3.26 33.31
CA PHE A 117 5.54 2.44 32.78
C PHE A 117 6.04 1.32 31.85
N GLU A 118 7.32 1.37 31.41
CA GLU A 118 7.86 0.44 30.41
C GLU A 118 7.61 -1.02 30.75
N THR A 119 8.04 -1.45 31.92
CA THR A 119 7.98 -2.86 32.31
C THR A 119 6.56 -3.38 32.35
N ASP A 120 5.68 -2.65 33.04
CA ASP A 120 4.30 -3.09 33.19
C ASP A 120 3.52 -3.07 31.87
N LEU A 121 3.71 -2.04 31.05
CA LEU A 121 3.03 -1.95 29.74
C LEU A 121 3.58 -2.98 28.76
N SER A 122 4.87 -3.29 28.82
CA SER A 122 5.49 -4.32 27.98
C SER A 122 4.98 -5.73 28.29
N GLU A 123 4.61 -5.99 29.55
CA GLU A 123 3.98 -7.26 29.98
C GLU A 123 2.47 -7.31 29.70
N GLY A 124 1.85 -6.21 29.24
CA GLY A 124 0.39 -6.11 29.06
C GLY A 124 -0.37 -5.65 30.29
N ALA A 125 0.31 -4.97 31.23
CA ALA A 125 -0.25 -4.40 32.47
C ALA A 125 -0.94 -5.41 33.41
N PRO A 126 -0.37 -6.57 33.70
CA PRO A 126 -0.98 -7.53 34.62
C PRO A 126 -1.01 -6.97 36.05
N SER A 127 -2.18 -7.01 36.69
CA SER A 127 -2.38 -6.52 38.07
C SER A 127 -2.64 -7.66 39.06
N LYS A 128 -3.14 -8.82 38.60
CA LYS A 128 -3.54 -9.95 39.40
C LYS A 128 -2.91 -11.25 38.90
N ASN A 129 -2.83 -12.23 39.79
CA ASN A 129 -2.47 -13.61 39.40
C ASN A 129 -3.58 -14.16 38.49
N GLY A 130 -3.23 -14.53 37.24
CA GLY A 130 -4.16 -15.04 36.24
C GLY A 130 -4.47 -14.03 35.13
N ASP A 131 -3.99 -12.78 35.24
CA ASP A 131 -4.05 -11.83 34.15
C ASP A 131 -3.18 -12.28 32.95
N PHE A 132 -3.57 -11.85 31.76
CA PHE A 132 -2.81 -12.13 30.55
C PHE A 132 -1.46 -11.41 30.60
N ARG A 133 -0.38 -12.14 30.29
CA ARG A 133 0.98 -11.61 30.23
C ARG A 133 1.60 -11.86 28.87
N VAL A 134 2.35 -10.88 28.40
CA VAL A 134 3.10 -10.93 27.15
C VAL A 134 4.55 -11.31 27.43
N ASP A 135 5.15 -12.15 26.58
CA ASP A 135 6.58 -12.42 26.63
C ASP A 135 7.37 -11.20 26.14
N THR A 136 7.90 -10.45 27.11
CA THR A 136 8.65 -9.22 26.81
C THR A 136 9.91 -9.45 25.99
N SER A 137 10.45 -10.68 25.99
CA SER A 137 11.65 -11.00 25.22
C SER A 137 11.40 -11.03 23.71
N LYS A 138 10.19 -11.46 23.28
CA LYS A 138 9.85 -11.70 21.88
C LYS A 138 8.72 -10.82 21.35
N ASP A 139 7.71 -10.59 22.18
CA ASP A 139 6.42 -10.04 21.76
C ASP A 139 6.18 -8.63 22.28
N SER A 140 7.21 -7.94 22.73
CA SER A 140 7.14 -6.55 23.21
C SER A 140 8.29 -5.70 22.66
N MET A 141 7.99 -4.45 22.31
CA MET A 141 8.95 -3.45 21.88
C MET A 141 8.54 -2.07 22.35
N THR A 142 9.50 -1.34 22.91
CA THR A 142 9.29 0.02 23.42
C THR A 142 10.06 1.03 22.57
N TRP A 143 9.48 2.19 22.38
CA TRP A 143 10.02 3.22 21.51
C TRP A 143 10.11 4.57 22.20
N GLN A 144 11.23 5.24 21.95
CA GLN A 144 11.42 6.66 22.19
C GLN A 144 11.71 7.33 20.86
N PHE A 145 11.37 8.61 20.69
CA PHE A 145 11.64 9.35 19.46
C PHE A 145 12.72 10.39 19.70
N TYR A 146 13.78 10.35 18.92
CA TYR A 146 14.80 11.39 18.85
C TYR A 146 14.74 12.11 17.51
N GLY A 147 14.45 13.39 17.51
CA GLY A 147 14.42 14.22 16.32
C GLY A 147 15.57 15.22 16.32
N GLY A 148 16.24 15.35 15.18
CA GLY A 148 17.32 16.30 15.01
C GLY A 148 17.44 16.80 13.57
N THR A 149 18.29 17.81 13.39
CA THR A 149 18.63 18.35 12.07
C THR A 149 20.13 18.26 11.83
N VAL A 150 20.52 17.92 10.60
CA VAL A 150 21.93 17.89 10.18
C VAL A 150 22.45 19.31 10.00
N ASP A 151 21.61 20.22 9.53
CA ASP A 151 21.94 21.64 9.36
C ASP A 151 21.01 22.51 10.20
N PRO A 152 21.48 23.07 11.33
CA PRO A 152 20.66 23.92 12.19
C PRO A 152 20.16 25.20 11.51
N ALA A 153 20.87 25.67 10.46
CA ALA A 153 20.49 26.87 9.71
C ALA A 153 19.36 26.60 8.69
N LYS A 154 19.25 25.34 8.22
CA LYS A 154 18.26 24.92 7.21
C LYS A 154 17.36 23.83 7.77
N ARG A 155 16.35 24.20 8.52
CA ARG A 155 15.35 23.27 9.08
C ARG A 155 14.30 22.89 8.03
N THR A 156 14.77 22.36 6.89
CA THR A 156 13.89 21.79 5.86
C THR A 156 13.55 20.34 6.19
N ARG A 157 12.46 19.83 5.63
CA ARG A 157 12.04 18.44 5.79
C ARG A 157 13.12 17.44 5.36
N GLU A 158 13.97 17.80 4.41
CA GLU A 158 15.07 16.97 3.91
C GLU A 158 16.18 16.83 4.96
N ASN A 159 16.44 17.89 5.74
CA ASN A 159 17.51 17.92 6.75
C ASN A 159 17.08 17.44 8.14
N ILE A 160 15.78 17.20 8.36
CA ILE A 160 15.24 16.71 9.63
C ILE A 160 15.20 15.18 9.61
N VAL A 161 15.74 14.55 10.64
CA VAL A 161 15.70 13.11 10.86
C VAL A 161 15.01 12.81 12.17
N PHE A 162 14.07 11.86 12.12
CA PHE A 162 13.48 11.28 13.32
C PHE A 162 13.94 9.83 13.46
N PHE A 163 14.60 9.55 14.57
CA PHE A 163 15.00 8.21 14.94
C PHE A 163 13.97 7.55 15.85
N PHE A 164 13.69 6.31 15.54
CA PHE A 164 13.03 5.38 16.45
C PHE A 164 14.10 4.76 17.35
N CYS A 165 14.11 5.20 18.61
CA CYS A 165 15.05 4.71 19.60
C CYS A 165 14.45 3.48 20.26
N MET A 166 15.00 2.31 19.96
CA MET A 166 14.50 1.02 20.43
C MET A 166 15.65 0.06 20.70
N ASP A 167 15.35 -1.13 21.21
CA ASP A 167 16.31 -2.23 21.18
C ASP A 167 16.43 -2.78 19.76
N PRO A 168 17.59 -2.61 19.07
CA PRO A 168 17.75 -3.06 17.70
C PRO A 168 17.55 -4.57 17.51
N ASN A 169 17.73 -5.36 18.55
CA ASN A 169 17.51 -6.81 18.49
C ASN A 169 16.05 -7.17 18.18
N LYS A 170 15.10 -6.28 18.53
CA LYS A 170 13.66 -6.45 18.25
C LYS A 170 13.29 -6.25 16.77
N LEU A 171 14.16 -5.62 15.97
CA LEU A 171 13.97 -5.52 14.52
C LEU A 171 13.99 -6.89 13.86
N ILE A 172 15.00 -7.70 14.21
CA ILE A 172 15.08 -9.11 13.78
C ILE A 172 15.68 -9.87 14.97
N THR A 173 14.88 -10.70 15.60
CA THR A 173 15.29 -11.58 16.71
C THR A 173 15.52 -12.97 16.16
N VAL A 174 16.73 -13.51 16.36
CA VAL A 174 17.06 -14.92 16.06
C VAL A 174 16.97 -15.71 17.35
N ASN A 175 16.04 -16.67 17.39
CA ASN A 175 15.77 -17.47 18.59
C ASN A 175 16.65 -18.73 18.67
N ASP A 176 17.32 -19.10 17.57
CA ASP A 176 18.17 -20.28 17.48
C ASP A 176 19.65 -19.88 17.28
N PRO A 177 20.54 -20.20 18.22
CA PRO A 177 21.98 -19.89 18.11
C PRO A 177 22.65 -20.51 16.88
N ALA A 178 22.14 -21.66 16.38
CA ALA A 178 22.67 -22.29 15.17
C ALA A 178 22.40 -21.43 13.94
N ILE A 179 21.22 -20.85 13.85
CA ILE A 179 20.85 -19.92 12.76
C ILE A 179 21.67 -18.63 12.85
N GLU A 180 21.91 -18.11 14.04
CA GLU A 180 22.76 -16.92 14.25
C GLU A 180 24.19 -17.16 13.73
N THR A 181 24.76 -18.33 14.05
CA THR A 181 26.09 -18.73 13.57
C THR A 181 26.12 -18.88 12.05
N LEU A 182 25.05 -19.45 11.48
CA LEU A 182 24.88 -19.58 10.03
C LEU A 182 24.82 -18.21 9.34
N ILE A 183 24.01 -17.28 9.86
CA ILE A 183 23.94 -15.90 9.35
C ILE A 183 25.30 -15.22 9.40
N ALA A 184 26.07 -15.41 10.48
CA ALA A 184 27.40 -14.83 10.60
C ALA A 184 28.37 -15.37 9.54
N SER A 185 28.28 -16.65 9.15
CA SER A 185 29.17 -17.32 8.19
C SER A 185 28.92 -16.92 6.74
N ILE A 186 27.70 -16.53 6.36
CA ILE A 186 27.35 -16.16 4.98
C ILE A 186 28.08 -14.85 4.59
N PRO A 187 28.80 -14.76 3.46
CA PRO A 187 29.63 -13.61 3.10
C PRO A 187 28.83 -12.44 2.49
N ILE A 188 27.70 -12.11 3.10
CA ILE A 188 26.88 -10.95 2.71
C ILE A 188 27.25 -9.78 3.64
N PRO A 189 27.62 -8.59 3.10
CA PRO A 189 27.95 -7.44 3.94
C PRO A 189 26.69 -6.88 4.62
N ALA A 190 26.85 -6.33 5.82
CA ALA A 190 25.78 -5.63 6.55
C ALA A 190 25.20 -4.44 5.76
N THR A 191 25.93 -3.96 4.77
CA THR A 191 25.58 -2.82 3.92
C THR A 191 24.85 -3.23 2.65
N TYR A 192 24.60 -4.52 2.41
CA TYR A 192 23.87 -5.00 1.22
C TYR A 192 22.55 -4.20 1.02
N PRO A 193 22.20 -3.79 -0.19
CA PRO A 193 22.79 -4.18 -1.48
C PRO A 193 24.03 -3.39 -1.92
N TYR A 194 24.70 -2.70 -1.03
CA TYR A 194 25.90 -1.92 -1.35
C TYR A 194 27.17 -2.55 -0.80
N ARG A 195 28.30 -2.31 -1.49
CA ARG A 195 29.64 -2.58 -0.97
C ARG A 195 30.57 -1.40 -1.27
N LYS A 196 31.63 -1.24 -0.48
CA LYS A 196 32.73 -0.33 -0.81
C LYS A 196 33.60 -0.97 -1.90
N ASP A 197 33.91 -0.21 -2.95
CA ASP A 197 34.91 -0.58 -3.93
C ASP A 197 36.33 -0.30 -3.40
N GLU A 198 37.35 -0.56 -4.23
CA GLU A 198 38.77 -0.31 -3.90
C GLU A 198 39.06 1.19 -3.68
N THR A 199 38.21 2.07 -4.20
CA THR A 199 38.35 3.55 -4.05
C THR A 199 37.55 4.07 -2.85
N GLY A 200 36.85 3.21 -2.10
CA GLY A 200 36.00 3.57 -0.97
C GLY A 200 34.61 4.09 -1.37
N GLN A 201 34.26 4.07 -2.66
CA GLN A 201 32.93 4.44 -3.11
C GLN A 201 31.95 3.29 -2.90
N MET A 202 30.69 3.64 -2.59
CA MET A 202 29.63 2.66 -2.43
C MET A 202 29.02 2.30 -3.79
N VAL A 203 29.17 1.05 -4.17
CA VAL A 203 28.66 0.49 -5.44
C VAL A 203 27.59 -0.53 -5.13
N GLU A 204 26.50 -0.51 -5.91
CA GLU A 204 25.42 -1.49 -5.80
C GLU A 204 25.89 -2.86 -6.28
N ILE A 205 25.64 -3.89 -5.48
CA ILE A 205 25.95 -5.27 -5.79
C ILE A 205 24.86 -5.80 -6.73
N LYS A 206 25.15 -5.93 -8.02
CA LYS A 206 24.22 -6.48 -9.02
C LYS A 206 24.04 -7.99 -8.93
N SER A 207 25.03 -8.71 -8.40
CA SER A 207 24.97 -10.17 -8.21
C SER A 207 25.90 -10.59 -7.08
N LEU A 208 25.42 -11.48 -6.22
CA LEU A 208 26.21 -12.11 -5.17
C LEU A 208 26.83 -13.39 -5.74
N ASN A 209 28.18 -13.45 -5.72
CA ASN A 209 28.91 -14.66 -6.09
C ASN A 209 28.92 -15.63 -4.90
N LEU A 210 27.79 -16.30 -4.69
CA LEU A 210 27.63 -17.30 -3.62
C LEU A 210 27.88 -18.71 -4.18
N THR A 211 28.59 -19.52 -3.41
CA THR A 211 28.72 -20.96 -3.68
C THR A 211 27.39 -21.67 -3.48
N ASP A 212 27.23 -22.86 -4.06
CA ASP A 212 25.99 -23.63 -3.92
C ASP A 212 25.69 -24.02 -2.45
N ALA A 213 26.74 -24.24 -1.65
CA ALA A 213 26.60 -24.43 -0.20
C ALA A 213 26.00 -23.16 0.45
N GLN A 214 26.49 -21.97 0.14
CA GLN A 214 25.99 -20.71 0.70
C GLN A 214 24.56 -20.37 0.25
N LYS A 215 24.17 -20.76 -0.97
CA LYS A 215 22.77 -20.65 -1.42
C LYS A 215 21.85 -21.54 -0.59
N LYS A 216 22.29 -22.78 -0.31
CA LYS A 216 21.55 -23.70 0.56
C LYS A 216 21.43 -23.14 1.99
N ASP A 217 22.48 -22.49 2.49
CA ASP A 217 22.45 -21.82 3.79
C ASP A 217 21.42 -20.69 3.81
N LEU A 218 21.31 -19.92 2.72
CA LEU A 218 20.27 -18.89 2.57
C LEU A 218 18.84 -19.48 2.55
N GLU A 219 18.65 -20.63 1.91
CA GLU A 219 17.37 -21.34 1.93
C GLU A 219 17.00 -21.78 3.36
N ILE A 220 17.99 -22.22 4.16
CA ILE A 220 17.77 -22.56 5.57
C ILE A 220 17.36 -21.33 6.35
N VAL A 221 18.01 -20.18 6.15
CA VAL A 221 17.64 -18.91 6.80
C VAL A 221 16.22 -18.48 6.42
N SER A 222 15.85 -18.58 5.13
CA SER A 222 14.49 -18.31 4.69
C SER A 222 13.47 -19.27 5.34
N GLY A 223 13.78 -20.56 5.40
CA GLY A 223 12.94 -21.55 6.09
C GLY A 223 12.83 -21.35 7.60
N ALA A 224 13.82 -20.72 8.23
CA ALA A 224 13.81 -20.39 9.65
C ALA A 224 12.78 -19.32 10.01
N VAL A 225 12.48 -18.39 9.09
CA VAL A 225 11.38 -17.40 9.25
C VAL A 225 10.04 -18.13 9.36
N GLN A 226 9.77 -19.06 8.44
CA GLN A 226 8.52 -19.84 8.44
C GLN A 226 8.35 -20.68 9.70
N LYS A 227 9.46 -21.16 10.29
CA LYS A 227 9.48 -21.94 11.52
C LYS A 227 9.50 -21.08 12.80
N SER A 228 9.33 -19.76 12.69
CA SER A 228 9.39 -18.81 13.82
C SER A 228 10.71 -18.84 14.60
N GLN A 229 11.79 -19.35 13.98
CA GLN A 229 13.13 -19.27 14.55
C GLN A 229 13.76 -17.88 14.37
N ILE A 230 13.28 -17.14 13.39
CA ILE A 230 13.55 -15.72 13.17
C ILE A 230 12.22 -14.98 13.25
N THR A 231 12.15 -13.97 14.10
CA THR A 231 10.94 -13.17 14.34
C THR A 231 11.26 -11.68 14.25
N SER A 232 10.26 -10.86 14.00
CA SER A 232 10.39 -9.39 14.02
C SER A 232 9.18 -8.78 14.69
N MET A 233 9.38 -7.72 15.46
CA MET A 233 8.28 -6.87 15.92
C MET A 233 7.81 -5.88 14.84
N MET A 234 8.57 -5.72 13.75
CA MET A 234 8.20 -4.91 12.59
C MET A 234 7.59 -5.79 11.50
N ASP A 235 6.64 -5.25 10.74
CA ASP A 235 6.00 -5.96 9.64
C ASP A 235 6.96 -6.11 8.44
N GLY A 236 6.75 -7.16 7.64
CA GLY A 236 7.46 -7.36 6.38
C GLY A 236 8.72 -8.23 6.48
N LEU A 237 8.94 -8.95 7.57
CA LEU A 237 10.03 -9.92 7.66
C LEU A 237 9.88 -11.06 6.63
N ASP A 238 8.66 -11.47 6.39
CA ASP A 238 8.25 -12.51 5.43
C ASP A 238 8.32 -12.02 3.97
N GLU A 239 8.38 -10.71 3.77
CA GLU A 239 8.50 -10.06 2.45
C GLU A 239 9.98 -9.80 2.07
N MET A 240 10.92 -9.95 3.01
CA MET A 240 12.35 -9.72 2.77
C MET A 240 13.00 -10.85 1.97
N ALA A 241 13.88 -10.48 1.04
CA ALA A 241 14.76 -11.46 0.42
C ALA A 241 15.75 -12.04 1.46
N PRO A 242 16.14 -13.32 1.36
CA PRO A 242 17.04 -13.94 2.34
C PRO A 242 18.38 -13.19 2.49
N GLU A 243 18.88 -12.60 1.42
CA GLU A 243 20.10 -11.80 1.39
C GLU A 243 19.95 -10.51 2.21
N GLU A 244 18.80 -9.84 2.06
CA GLU A 244 18.48 -8.62 2.80
C GLU A 244 18.31 -8.90 4.29
N LEU A 245 17.70 -10.05 4.62
CA LEU A 245 17.53 -10.49 6.00
C LEU A 245 18.88 -10.73 6.69
N VAL A 246 19.81 -11.43 6.01
CA VAL A 246 21.17 -11.66 6.52
C VAL A 246 21.90 -10.33 6.70
N ALA A 247 21.83 -9.43 5.72
CA ALA A 247 22.47 -8.11 5.80
C ALA A 247 21.90 -7.28 6.96
N MET A 248 20.58 -7.26 7.09
CA MET A 248 19.90 -6.51 8.14
C MET A 248 20.26 -7.07 9.54
N ARG A 249 20.30 -8.39 9.71
CA ARG A 249 20.73 -8.99 11.00
C ARG A 249 22.17 -8.61 11.32
N LYS A 250 23.09 -8.62 10.36
CA LYS A 250 24.47 -8.17 10.56
C LYS A 250 24.55 -6.69 10.91
N ALA A 251 23.75 -5.83 10.28
CA ALA A 251 23.66 -4.41 10.63
C ALA A 251 23.18 -4.20 12.07
N ILE A 252 22.19 -4.99 12.52
CA ILE A 252 21.70 -4.99 13.88
C ILE A 252 22.80 -5.39 14.86
N LEU A 253 23.56 -6.45 14.58
CA LEU A 253 24.69 -6.86 15.41
C LEU A 253 25.75 -5.76 15.54
N LEU A 254 26.04 -5.02 14.47
CA LEU A 254 26.92 -3.85 14.52
C LEU A 254 26.36 -2.75 15.41
N THR A 255 25.04 -2.51 15.38
CA THR A 255 24.36 -1.51 16.22
C THR A 255 24.36 -1.92 17.69
N LEU A 256 24.26 -3.22 18.00
CA LEU A 256 24.37 -3.75 19.36
C LEU A 256 25.80 -3.63 19.90
N GLY A 257 26.83 -3.76 19.04
CA GLY A 257 28.23 -3.62 19.43
C GLY A 257 28.68 -2.16 19.66
N ASP A 258 28.10 -1.21 18.90
CA ASP A 258 28.37 0.24 19.07
C ASP A 258 27.05 1.00 18.98
N LYS A 259 26.60 1.57 20.10
CA LYS A 259 25.32 2.30 20.22
C LYS A 259 25.20 3.53 19.31
N ARG A 260 26.32 4.06 18.78
CA ARG A 260 26.32 5.18 17.81
C ARG A 260 25.98 4.74 16.40
N LYS A 261 26.04 3.44 16.13
CA LYS A 261 25.70 2.88 14.82
C LYS A 261 24.19 2.79 14.64
N VAL A 262 23.76 3.18 13.43
CA VAL A 262 22.34 3.30 13.10
C VAL A 262 22.01 2.60 11.79
N VAL A 263 20.75 2.20 11.65
CA VAL A 263 20.19 1.67 10.40
C VAL A 263 19.20 2.69 9.86
N MET A 264 19.33 3.03 8.56
CA MET A 264 18.52 4.07 7.93
C MET A 264 17.91 3.58 6.62
N GLY A 265 16.74 4.10 6.26
CA GLY A 265 16.13 3.86 4.97
C GLY A 265 16.87 4.54 3.82
N ARG A 266 16.86 3.90 2.64
CA ARG A 266 17.58 4.39 1.44
C ARG A 266 17.19 5.82 1.05
N GLU A 267 15.89 6.13 1.02
CA GLU A 267 15.43 7.46 0.65
C GLU A 267 15.83 8.53 1.67
N ARG A 268 15.88 8.16 2.95
CA ARG A 268 16.37 9.07 3.99
C ARG A 268 17.85 9.38 3.82
N LEU A 269 18.66 8.37 3.47
CA LEU A 269 20.08 8.56 3.18
C LEU A 269 20.29 9.48 1.97
N LEU A 270 19.53 9.27 0.89
CA LEU A 270 19.59 10.10 -0.31
C LEU A 270 19.18 11.55 -0.02
N ALA A 271 18.10 11.76 0.75
CA ALA A 271 17.62 13.08 1.12
C ALA A 271 18.66 13.87 1.95
N LEU A 272 19.40 13.18 2.82
CA LEU A 272 20.48 13.77 3.62
C LEU A 272 21.80 13.92 2.86
N ASN A 273 21.88 13.40 1.64
CA ASN A 273 23.15 13.28 0.88
C ASN A 273 24.25 12.57 1.69
N LYS A 274 23.88 11.49 2.41
CA LYS A 274 24.77 10.72 3.26
C LYS A 274 24.99 9.31 2.69
N ARG A 275 26.16 8.74 3.01
CA ARG A 275 26.58 7.42 2.55
C ARG A 275 26.76 6.46 3.72
N ILE A 276 26.62 5.18 3.46
CA ILE A 276 26.85 4.13 4.45
C ILE A 276 28.33 4.21 4.94
N GLY A 277 28.51 4.06 6.27
CA GLY A 277 29.81 4.21 6.93
C GLY A 277 30.26 5.65 7.15
N GLU A 278 29.41 6.64 6.78
CA GLU A 278 29.67 8.04 7.07
C GLU A 278 29.15 8.40 8.47
N THR A 279 29.91 9.24 9.16
CA THR A 279 29.50 9.82 10.45
C THR A 279 28.81 11.16 10.22
N PHE A 280 27.82 11.47 11.03
CA PHE A 280 27.14 12.75 11.02
C PHE A 280 26.61 13.12 12.40
N LYS A 281 26.53 14.39 12.67
CA LYS A 281 26.00 14.92 13.93
C LYS A 281 24.61 15.49 13.69
N LEU A 282 23.68 15.23 14.61
CA LEU A 282 22.37 15.86 14.64
C LEU A 282 22.27 16.84 15.80
N THR A 283 21.84 18.07 15.49
CA THR A 283 21.39 19.01 16.50
C THR A 283 19.96 18.71 16.87
N SER A 284 19.72 18.43 18.12
CA SER A 284 18.42 17.95 18.58
C SER A 284 17.30 18.99 18.45
N LEU A 285 16.11 18.52 18.10
CA LEU A 285 14.87 19.30 18.05
C LEU A 285 14.01 19.12 19.30
N ASN A 286 13.93 17.90 19.83
CA ASN A 286 13.07 17.55 20.95
C ASN A 286 13.84 17.39 22.27
N TYR A 287 15.13 17.02 22.24
CA TYR A 287 16.01 16.93 23.41
C TYR A 287 17.01 18.08 23.42
N LYS A 288 16.57 19.24 23.85
CA LYS A 288 17.40 20.46 23.81
C LYS A 288 18.75 20.25 24.48
N ASP A 289 19.82 20.71 23.82
CA ASP A 289 21.21 20.61 24.28
C ASP A 289 21.76 19.16 24.37
N ILE A 290 21.09 18.17 23.76
CA ILE A 290 21.56 16.80 23.61
C ILE A 290 21.75 16.50 22.12
N ASP A 291 22.91 16.88 21.61
CA ASP A 291 23.32 16.60 20.23
C ASP A 291 24.02 15.24 20.17
N LEU A 292 23.64 14.41 19.22
CA LEU A 292 24.19 13.07 19.06
C LEU A 292 24.92 12.91 17.73
N GLU A 293 25.97 12.10 17.75
CA GLU A 293 26.74 11.72 16.57
C GLU A 293 26.44 10.27 16.20
N PHE A 294 26.25 10.02 14.91
CA PHE A 294 25.84 8.73 14.39
C PHE A 294 26.76 8.25 13.28
N GLU A 295 26.95 6.94 13.16
CA GLU A 295 27.58 6.25 12.04
C GLU A 295 26.54 5.33 11.37
N ILE A 296 26.44 5.43 10.04
CA ILE A 296 25.47 4.63 9.27
C ILE A 296 26.05 3.23 9.05
N ALA A 297 25.52 2.22 9.76
CA ALA A 297 25.98 0.84 9.71
C ALA A 297 25.23 -0.06 8.74
N GLY A 298 23.99 0.28 8.41
CA GLY A 298 23.16 -0.52 7.53
C GLY A 298 22.02 0.26 6.90
N VAL A 299 21.35 -0.40 5.94
CA VAL A 299 20.23 0.17 5.19
C VAL A 299 19.04 -0.75 5.31
N PHE A 300 17.85 -0.18 5.49
CA PHE A 300 16.60 -0.96 5.39
C PHE A 300 16.38 -1.42 3.96
N PRO A 301 15.81 -2.62 3.76
CA PRO A 301 15.35 -3.08 2.45
C PRO A 301 14.37 -2.08 1.82
N GLU A 302 14.27 -2.11 0.50
CA GLU A 302 13.33 -1.24 -0.20
C GLU A 302 11.88 -1.58 0.19
N GLY A 303 11.07 -0.55 0.42
CA GLY A 303 9.67 -0.71 0.79
C GLY A 303 9.22 0.25 1.90
N ARG A 304 8.48 -0.28 2.88
CA ARG A 304 7.83 0.49 3.96
C ARG A 304 8.80 1.34 4.80
N TYR A 305 10.06 0.93 4.93
CA TYR A 305 11.05 1.53 5.85
C TYR A 305 12.02 2.49 5.17
N ASN A 306 11.79 2.84 3.90
CA ASN A 306 12.66 3.73 3.12
C ASN A 306 12.88 5.11 3.75
N GLN A 307 11.92 5.59 4.55
CA GLN A 307 11.99 6.88 5.26
C GLN A 307 12.36 6.73 6.74
N SER A 308 12.53 5.51 7.23
CA SER A 308 12.76 5.21 8.64
C SER A 308 14.23 5.35 9.03
N ALA A 309 14.47 5.64 10.30
CA ALA A 309 15.80 5.62 10.90
C ALA A 309 15.68 5.02 12.31
N VAL A 310 16.55 4.07 12.63
CA VAL A 310 16.54 3.35 13.91
C VAL A 310 17.90 3.50 14.59
N MET A 311 17.87 3.80 15.88
CA MET A 311 19.04 3.88 16.75
C MET A 311 18.83 3.07 18.04
N HIS A 312 19.93 2.75 18.70
CA HIS A 312 19.90 2.07 19.98
C HIS A 312 19.31 3.00 21.06
N ARG A 313 18.29 2.54 21.80
CA ARG A 313 17.60 3.31 22.83
C ARG A 313 18.55 3.78 23.94
N ASP A 314 19.47 2.92 24.37
CA ASP A 314 20.38 3.25 25.45
C ASP A 314 21.33 4.38 25.09
N TYR A 315 21.63 4.62 23.80
CA TYR A 315 22.46 5.77 23.41
C TYR A 315 21.80 7.10 23.78
N LEU A 316 20.49 7.21 23.55
CA LEU A 316 19.71 8.38 23.98
C LEU A 316 19.65 8.48 25.51
N ASN A 317 19.37 7.36 26.17
CA ASN A 317 19.26 7.33 27.64
C ASN A 317 20.56 7.66 28.34
N ASP A 318 21.68 7.13 27.84
CA ASP A 318 23.03 7.47 28.34
C ASP A 318 23.33 8.96 28.16
N ALA A 319 22.95 9.54 27.02
CA ALA A 319 23.14 10.96 26.76
C ALA A 319 22.30 11.87 27.69
N ILE A 320 21.07 11.47 28.01
CA ILE A 320 20.22 12.17 29.00
C ILE A 320 20.88 12.11 30.39
N ASP A 321 21.38 10.94 30.79
CA ASP A 321 22.05 10.78 32.09
C ASP A 321 23.37 11.56 32.16
N ASP A 322 24.11 11.62 31.05
CA ASP A 322 25.33 12.44 30.94
C ASP A 322 25.02 13.94 31.05
N TYR A 323 23.94 14.39 30.40
CA TYR A 323 23.50 15.79 30.52
C TYR A 323 23.20 16.14 31.98
N ASN A 324 22.42 15.28 32.67
CA ASN A 324 22.07 15.49 34.07
C ASN A 324 23.29 15.48 34.99
N ARG A 325 24.29 14.64 34.71
CA ARG A 325 25.58 14.62 35.47
C ARG A 325 26.40 15.89 35.27
N ARG A 326 26.44 16.42 34.05
CA ARG A 326 27.19 17.67 33.73
C ARG A 326 26.52 18.93 34.24
N ASN A 327 25.20 18.87 34.50
CA ASN A 327 24.42 20.02 34.95
C ASN A 327 23.73 19.73 36.31
N PRO A 328 24.50 19.58 37.41
CA PRO A 328 23.94 19.34 38.73
C PRO A 328 23.10 20.55 39.14
N GLY A 329 21.81 20.34 39.37
CA GLY A 329 20.84 21.40 39.73
C GLY A 329 19.95 21.92 38.58
N LYS A 330 20.24 21.56 37.32
CA LYS A 330 19.38 21.86 36.18
C LYS A 330 19.15 20.59 35.36
N ARG A 331 18.32 19.69 35.91
CA ARG A 331 17.97 18.47 35.17
C ARG A 331 17.30 18.79 33.84
N HIS A 332 17.55 17.95 32.85
CA HIS A 332 16.85 18.04 31.57
C HIS A 332 15.34 17.87 31.77
N PRO A 333 14.46 18.65 31.08
CA PRO A 333 13.00 18.51 31.21
C PRO A 333 12.49 17.09 30.91
N LEU A 334 13.17 16.34 30.05
CA LEU A 334 12.89 14.94 29.71
C LEU A 334 13.80 13.94 30.45
N SER A 335 14.27 14.33 31.66
CA SER A 335 15.14 13.48 32.48
C SER A 335 14.48 12.17 32.92
N ASP A 336 13.15 12.13 32.99
CA ASP A 336 12.39 10.92 33.29
C ASP A 336 12.30 9.94 32.11
N LYS A 337 13.00 10.23 31.01
CA LYS A 337 13.10 9.37 29.82
C LYS A 337 11.71 9.03 29.28
N SER A 338 11.15 9.93 28.52
CA SER A 338 9.80 9.77 27.95
C SER A 338 9.65 8.50 27.10
N LEU A 339 8.71 7.65 27.45
CA LEU A 339 8.27 6.51 26.66
C LEU A 339 7.20 6.99 25.69
N ASN A 340 7.48 6.93 24.39
CA ASN A 340 6.53 7.43 23.40
C ASN A 340 5.54 6.37 22.93
N LEU A 341 5.98 5.09 22.85
CA LEU A 341 5.17 4.02 22.30
C LEU A 341 5.58 2.67 22.90
N VAL A 342 4.60 1.82 23.15
CA VAL A 342 4.83 0.40 23.43
C VAL A 342 4.03 -0.42 22.44
N TRP A 343 4.72 -1.33 21.75
CA TRP A 343 4.07 -2.33 20.92
C TRP A 343 4.14 -3.68 21.63
N ILE A 344 3.02 -4.38 21.65
CA ILE A 344 2.95 -5.78 22.08
C ILE A 344 2.21 -6.60 21.04
N ARG A 345 2.75 -7.77 20.75
CA ARG A 345 2.08 -8.76 19.91
C ARG A 345 1.18 -9.63 20.77
N VAL A 346 -0.03 -9.86 20.34
CA VAL A 346 -1.01 -10.71 21.00
C VAL A 346 -1.53 -11.76 20.03
N PRO A 347 -1.82 -13.00 20.52
CA PRO A 347 -2.16 -14.11 19.64
C PRO A 347 -3.53 -13.96 18.98
N ASP A 348 -4.46 -13.28 19.63
CA ASP A 348 -5.84 -13.14 19.18
C ASP A 348 -6.53 -11.89 19.74
N THR A 349 -7.70 -11.59 19.18
CA THR A 349 -8.53 -10.45 19.61
C THR A 349 -9.00 -10.56 21.05
N ALA A 350 -9.21 -11.77 21.58
CA ALA A 350 -9.61 -11.96 22.97
C ALA A 350 -8.47 -11.59 23.94
N SER A 351 -7.23 -11.93 23.59
CA SER A 351 -6.04 -11.51 24.33
C SER A 351 -5.82 -10.00 24.25
N PHE A 352 -6.08 -9.39 23.09
CA PHE A 352 -6.05 -7.93 22.94
C PHE A 352 -7.06 -7.25 23.88
N GLN A 353 -8.31 -7.70 23.90
CA GLN A 353 -9.34 -7.15 24.78
C GLN A 353 -8.99 -7.30 26.26
N LYS A 354 -8.30 -8.39 26.65
CA LYS A 354 -7.80 -8.55 28.02
C LYS A 354 -6.75 -7.49 28.35
N VAL A 355 -5.77 -7.28 27.47
CA VAL A 355 -4.73 -6.24 27.66
C VAL A 355 -5.34 -4.85 27.72
N GLU A 356 -6.24 -4.52 26.80
CA GLU A 356 -6.97 -3.25 26.79
C GLU A 356 -7.73 -3.03 28.11
N GLY A 357 -8.45 -4.07 28.59
CA GLY A 357 -9.16 -4.04 29.87
C GLY A 357 -8.22 -3.89 31.06
N GLN A 358 -7.08 -4.59 31.08
CA GLN A 358 -6.08 -4.50 32.14
C GLN A 358 -5.51 -3.06 32.24
N ILE A 359 -5.20 -2.43 31.12
CA ILE A 359 -4.72 -1.04 31.04
C ILE A 359 -5.81 -0.06 31.50
N ALA A 360 -7.04 -0.23 31.01
CA ALA A 360 -8.16 0.68 31.30
C ALA A 360 -8.55 0.66 32.80
N ILE A 361 -8.50 -0.49 33.46
CA ILE A 361 -8.87 -0.66 34.88
C ILE A 361 -7.76 -0.22 35.82
N SER A 362 -6.50 -0.23 35.37
CA SER A 362 -5.35 0.08 36.21
C SER A 362 -5.33 1.56 36.61
N SER A 363 -5.33 1.83 37.91
CA SER A 363 -5.18 3.20 38.45
C SER A 363 -3.79 3.80 38.15
N LYS A 364 -2.79 2.96 37.86
CA LYS A 364 -1.42 3.39 37.57
C LYS A 364 -1.31 4.17 36.27
N PHE A 365 -2.16 3.85 35.26
CA PHE A 365 -2.11 4.42 33.92
C PHE A 365 -3.19 5.50 33.65
N GLN A 366 -3.62 6.18 34.72
CA GLN A 366 -4.60 7.27 34.60
C GLN A 366 -3.96 8.68 34.52
N SER A 367 -2.70 8.81 34.98
CA SER A 367 -1.97 10.09 34.94
C SER A 367 -0.49 9.86 34.57
N PRO A 368 -0.13 10.06 33.30
CA PRO A 368 -0.96 10.36 32.13
C PRO A 368 -1.89 9.21 31.75
N ALA A 369 -3.05 9.53 31.19
CA ALA A 369 -4.00 8.53 30.76
C ALA A 369 -3.46 7.77 29.54
N VAL A 370 -3.40 6.45 29.64
CA VAL A 370 -2.88 5.57 28.58
C VAL A 370 -4.04 4.91 27.84
N LYS A 371 -3.90 4.73 26.53
CA LYS A 371 -4.81 3.98 25.68
C LYS A 371 -4.08 2.84 24.99
N CYS A 372 -4.81 1.77 24.72
CA CYS A 372 -4.37 0.62 23.96
C CYS A 372 -5.24 0.49 22.71
N GLU A 373 -4.63 0.53 21.55
CA GLU A 373 -5.32 0.44 20.24
C GLU A 373 -4.58 -0.57 19.37
N THR A 374 -5.26 -1.17 18.40
CA THR A 374 -4.56 -1.92 17.33
C THR A 374 -4.05 -0.95 16.26
N ALA A 375 -3.09 -1.36 15.45
CA ALA A 375 -2.61 -0.55 14.33
C ALA A 375 -3.76 -0.20 13.37
N SER A 376 -4.66 -1.14 13.15
CA SER A 376 -5.87 -0.96 12.33
C SER A 376 -6.91 -0.08 13.00
N SER A 377 -7.12 -0.17 14.32
CA SER A 377 -8.08 0.68 15.03
C SER A 377 -7.63 2.14 15.09
N GLY A 378 -6.32 2.39 15.21
CA GLY A 378 -5.77 3.75 15.11
C GLY A 378 -6.02 4.36 13.73
N VAL A 379 -5.77 3.61 12.66
CA VAL A 379 -6.10 4.02 11.29
C VAL A 379 -7.62 4.14 11.11
N ALA A 380 -8.40 3.20 11.63
CA ALA A 380 -9.87 3.23 11.56
C ALA A 380 -10.44 4.47 12.25
N SER A 381 -9.96 4.82 13.44
CA SER A 381 -10.40 6.02 14.15
C SER A 381 -10.08 7.32 13.39
N PHE A 382 -8.92 7.36 12.70
CA PHE A 382 -8.59 8.46 11.80
C PHE A 382 -9.54 8.49 10.59
N LEU A 383 -9.83 7.33 9.99
CA LEU A 383 -10.73 7.21 8.84
C LEU A 383 -12.19 7.49 9.22
N ASP A 384 -12.61 7.21 10.44
CA ASP A 384 -13.96 7.54 10.93
C ASP A 384 -14.23 9.05 10.85
N ALA A 385 -13.24 9.88 11.07
CA ALA A 385 -13.35 11.33 10.87
C ALA A 385 -13.65 11.71 9.40
N TYR A 386 -13.27 10.86 8.46
CA TYR A 386 -13.49 11.03 7.02
C TYR A 386 -14.55 10.08 6.45
N ARG A 387 -15.26 9.33 7.30
CA ARG A 387 -16.24 8.32 6.89
C ARG A 387 -17.28 8.86 5.92
N ASP A 388 -17.82 10.04 6.20
CA ASP A 388 -18.85 10.66 5.36
C ASP A 388 -18.28 11.10 4.01
N LEU A 389 -17.03 11.55 3.98
CA LEU A 389 -16.32 11.86 2.73
C LEU A 389 -16.08 10.60 1.90
N LEU A 390 -15.59 9.53 2.52
CA LEU A 390 -15.34 8.25 1.84
C LEU A 390 -16.66 7.62 1.34
N TRP A 391 -17.73 7.73 2.12
CA TRP A 391 -19.06 7.33 1.71
C TRP A 391 -19.52 8.12 0.48
N GLY A 392 -19.34 9.45 0.50
CA GLY A 392 -19.67 10.32 -0.63
C GLY A 392 -18.85 10.01 -1.88
N LEU A 393 -17.56 9.73 -1.75
CA LEU A 393 -16.71 9.29 -2.86
C LEU A 393 -17.23 7.98 -3.47
N ARG A 394 -17.54 6.99 -2.65
CA ARG A 394 -18.00 5.66 -3.09
C ARG A 394 -19.41 5.69 -3.69
N TRP A 395 -20.35 6.34 -3.02
CA TRP A 395 -21.78 6.21 -3.33
C TRP A 395 -22.36 7.37 -4.13
N ILE A 396 -21.70 8.51 -4.18
CA ILE A 396 -22.14 9.67 -4.95
C ILE A 396 -21.20 9.92 -6.13
N LEU A 397 -19.91 10.11 -5.87
CA LEU A 397 -18.97 10.55 -6.91
C LEU A 397 -18.76 9.47 -7.98
N VAL A 398 -18.48 8.21 -7.60
CA VAL A 398 -18.24 7.13 -8.57
C VAL A 398 -19.47 6.88 -9.44
N PRO A 399 -20.70 6.67 -8.92
CA PRO A 399 -21.90 6.53 -9.76
C PRO A 399 -22.17 7.74 -10.64
N PHE A 400 -21.90 8.96 -10.16
CA PHE A 400 -22.06 10.16 -10.96
C PHE A 400 -21.10 10.21 -12.14
N ILE A 401 -19.83 9.81 -11.93
CA ILE A 401 -18.83 9.70 -13.01
C ILE A 401 -19.27 8.63 -14.03
N LEU A 402 -19.71 7.46 -13.57
CA LEU A 402 -20.19 6.39 -14.45
C LEU A 402 -21.42 6.82 -15.27
N LEU A 403 -22.35 7.55 -14.65
CA LEU A 403 -23.49 8.13 -15.34
C LEU A 403 -23.05 9.14 -16.42
N THR A 404 -22.14 10.06 -16.06
CA THR A 404 -21.60 11.06 -16.99
C THR A 404 -20.90 10.38 -18.17
N MET A 405 -20.11 9.34 -17.90
CA MET A 405 -19.45 8.54 -18.94
C MET A 405 -20.45 7.88 -19.87
N SER A 406 -21.52 7.28 -19.33
CA SER A 406 -22.60 6.68 -20.10
C SER A 406 -23.31 7.72 -20.99
N LEU A 407 -23.56 8.93 -20.48
CA LEU A 407 -24.19 10.01 -21.24
C LEU A 407 -23.29 10.51 -22.39
N ILE A 408 -21.97 10.65 -22.15
CA ILE A 408 -21.01 11.03 -23.21
C ILE A 408 -21.03 10.00 -24.33
N ILE A 409 -20.99 8.72 -24.00
CA ILE A 409 -21.07 7.63 -24.99
C ILE A 409 -22.43 7.65 -25.70
N ALA A 410 -23.54 7.83 -24.98
CA ALA A 410 -24.87 7.92 -25.56
C ALA A 410 -24.99 9.04 -26.60
N VAL A 411 -24.47 10.23 -26.28
CA VAL A 411 -24.46 11.36 -27.20
C VAL A 411 -23.57 11.07 -28.42
N ALA A 412 -22.38 10.55 -28.23
CA ALA A 412 -21.45 10.20 -29.31
C ALA A 412 -22.06 9.16 -30.27
N ILE A 413 -22.67 8.10 -29.74
CA ILE A 413 -23.33 7.08 -30.57
C ILE A 413 -24.60 7.62 -31.23
N SER A 414 -25.40 8.47 -30.56
CA SER A 414 -26.59 9.10 -31.15
C SER A 414 -26.23 9.96 -32.36
N ILE A 415 -25.14 10.73 -32.28
CA ILE A 415 -24.61 11.52 -33.40
C ILE A 415 -24.16 10.58 -34.53
N SER A 416 -23.41 9.52 -34.19
CA SER A 416 -22.94 8.51 -35.14
C SER A 416 -24.11 7.87 -35.90
N VAL A 417 -25.13 7.42 -35.21
CA VAL A 417 -26.33 6.82 -35.82
C VAL A 417 -27.06 7.82 -36.72
N ARG A 418 -27.18 9.08 -36.31
CA ARG A 418 -27.85 10.12 -37.09
C ARG A 418 -27.11 10.44 -38.38
N GLU A 419 -25.79 10.53 -38.36
CA GLU A 419 -24.96 10.76 -39.54
C GLU A 419 -25.03 9.61 -40.55
N ARG A 420 -25.13 8.37 -40.05
CA ARG A 420 -25.13 7.14 -40.85
C ARG A 420 -26.54 6.60 -41.16
N ARG A 421 -27.59 7.40 -41.01
CA ARG A 421 -28.97 6.96 -41.30
C ARG A 421 -29.13 6.34 -42.68
N LYS A 422 -28.51 6.93 -43.72
CA LYS A 422 -28.55 6.41 -45.10
C LYS A 422 -27.87 5.04 -45.19
N GLU A 423 -26.72 4.84 -44.56
CA GLU A 423 -26.00 3.56 -44.54
C GLU A 423 -26.83 2.47 -43.83
N MET A 424 -27.46 2.81 -42.68
CA MET A 424 -28.34 1.89 -41.97
C MET A 424 -29.57 1.50 -42.80
N ALA A 425 -30.14 2.43 -43.55
CA ALA A 425 -31.25 2.14 -44.49
C ALA A 425 -30.81 1.20 -45.61
N ILE A 426 -29.62 1.43 -46.21
CA ILE A 426 -29.05 0.56 -47.25
C ILE A 426 -28.80 -0.85 -46.70
N LEU A 427 -28.24 -0.98 -45.48
CA LEU A 427 -28.05 -2.28 -44.85
C LEU A 427 -29.38 -3.06 -44.68
N LYS A 428 -30.49 -2.35 -44.36
CA LYS A 428 -31.81 -2.97 -44.29
C LYS A 428 -32.30 -3.44 -45.64
N VAL A 429 -32.09 -2.64 -46.71
CA VAL A 429 -32.44 -3.05 -48.09
C VAL A 429 -31.62 -4.27 -48.54
N LEU A 430 -30.37 -4.38 -48.10
CA LEU A 430 -29.51 -5.55 -48.34
C LEU A 430 -29.86 -6.78 -47.50
N GLY A 431 -30.95 -6.72 -46.67
CA GLY A 431 -31.44 -7.86 -45.93
C GLY A 431 -30.90 -8.00 -44.51
N PHE A 432 -30.16 -7.02 -43.96
CA PHE A 432 -29.75 -7.05 -42.56
C PHE A 432 -30.94 -6.93 -41.62
N ALA A 433 -31.07 -7.89 -40.71
CA ALA A 433 -32.08 -7.85 -39.70
C ALA A 433 -31.86 -6.70 -38.68
N PRO A 434 -32.91 -6.11 -38.10
CA PRO A 434 -32.79 -5.05 -37.09
C PRO A 434 -31.84 -5.39 -35.97
N GLY A 435 -31.81 -6.65 -35.47
CA GLY A 435 -30.90 -7.12 -34.44
C GLY A 435 -29.42 -7.09 -34.85
N GLN A 436 -29.12 -7.34 -36.13
CA GLN A 436 -27.75 -7.27 -36.66
C GLN A 436 -27.23 -5.82 -36.67
N ILE A 437 -28.08 -4.86 -36.99
CA ILE A 437 -27.75 -3.43 -36.93
C ILE A 437 -27.51 -3.02 -35.47
N LEU A 438 -28.34 -3.51 -34.56
CA LEU A 438 -28.16 -3.28 -33.13
C LEU A 438 -26.78 -3.78 -32.63
N ILE A 439 -26.40 -5.02 -33.00
CA ILE A 439 -25.11 -5.60 -32.63
C ILE A 439 -23.93 -4.77 -33.17
N VAL A 440 -24.02 -4.26 -34.40
CA VAL A 440 -22.97 -3.42 -34.98
C VAL A 440 -22.81 -2.12 -34.20
N VAL A 441 -23.89 -1.41 -33.88
CA VAL A 441 -23.83 -0.14 -33.16
C VAL A 441 -23.40 -0.31 -31.72
N LEU A 442 -23.95 -1.33 -31.02
CA LEU A 442 -23.52 -1.70 -29.68
C LEU A 442 -22.06 -2.12 -29.66
N GLY A 443 -21.63 -2.91 -30.63
CA GLY A 443 -20.25 -3.36 -30.75
C GLY A 443 -19.26 -2.20 -30.93
N GLU A 444 -19.61 -1.18 -31.73
CA GLU A 444 -18.80 0.04 -31.86
C GLU A 444 -18.60 0.70 -30.48
N ALA A 445 -19.67 0.88 -29.70
CA ALA A 445 -19.60 1.50 -28.39
C ALA A 445 -18.78 0.67 -27.40
N ILE A 446 -19.02 -0.64 -27.33
CA ILE A 446 -18.33 -1.55 -26.40
C ILE A 446 -16.83 -1.60 -26.71
N ILE A 447 -16.42 -1.69 -27.99
CA ILE A 447 -15.01 -1.69 -28.37
C ILE A 447 -14.33 -0.38 -27.95
N VAL A 448 -14.97 0.76 -28.19
CA VAL A 448 -14.45 2.07 -27.74
C VAL A 448 -14.35 2.11 -26.21
N GLY A 449 -15.38 1.62 -25.50
CA GLY A 449 -15.39 1.54 -24.04
C GLY A 449 -14.27 0.66 -23.48
N ILE A 450 -14.07 -0.55 -24.04
CA ILE A 450 -13.00 -1.46 -23.62
C ILE A 450 -11.62 -0.85 -23.87
N LEU A 451 -11.38 -0.31 -25.06
CA LEU A 451 -10.09 0.28 -25.43
C LEU A 451 -9.78 1.51 -24.58
N SER A 452 -10.74 2.42 -24.41
CA SER A 452 -10.56 3.60 -23.58
C SER A 452 -10.40 3.23 -22.09
N GLY A 453 -11.15 2.21 -21.63
CA GLY A 453 -11.04 1.67 -20.29
C GLY A 453 -9.66 1.07 -20.03
N PHE A 454 -9.15 0.26 -20.95
CA PHE A 454 -7.80 -0.31 -20.86
C PHE A 454 -6.73 0.80 -20.88
N LEU A 455 -6.79 1.72 -21.82
CA LEU A 455 -5.84 2.82 -21.91
C LEU A 455 -5.87 3.71 -20.65
N GLY A 456 -7.06 3.95 -20.08
CA GLY A 456 -7.22 4.71 -18.85
C GLY A 456 -6.58 4.03 -17.66
N SER A 457 -6.89 2.76 -17.41
CA SER A 457 -6.32 2.01 -16.30
C SER A 457 -4.82 1.72 -16.49
N PHE A 458 -4.38 1.39 -17.71
CA PHE A 458 -2.98 1.17 -18.03
C PHE A 458 -2.14 2.45 -17.85
N SER A 459 -2.62 3.58 -18.33
CA SER A 459 -1.89 4.84 -18.15
C SER A 459 -1.81 5.25 -16.68
N THR A 460 -2.85 4.99 -15.89
CA THR A 460 -2.83 5.22 -14.43
C THR A 460 -1.83 4.31 -13.74
N TYR A 461 -1.86 3.00 -14.07
CA TYR A 461 -0.93 2.01 -13.54
C TYR A 461 0.52 2.38 -13.87
N TYR A 462 0.82 2.61 -15.14
CA TYR A 462 2.16 2.91 -15.62
C TYR A 462 2.71 4.21 -15.02
N LEU A 463 1.89 5.26 -14.99
CA LEU A 463 2.31 6.56 -14.50
C LEU A 463 2.59 6.54 -13.00
N ILE A 464 1.74 5.91 -12.18
CA ILE A 464 1.91 5.88 -10.73
C ILE A 464 2.96 4.86 -10.30
N ASN A 465 2.95 3.65 -10.85
CA ASN A 465 3.84 2.60 -10.38
C ASN A 465 5.25 2.70 -10.99
N GLU A 466 5.34 2.89 -12.33
CA GLU A 466 6.62 2.85 -13.02
C GLU A 466 7.31 4.23 -13.08
N VAL A 467 6.56 5.29 -13.37
CA VAL A 467 7.15 6.64 -13.51
C VAL A 467 7.38 7.27 -12.14
N PHE A 468 6.40 7.23 -11.24
CA PHE A 468 6.52 7.84 -9.90
C PHE A 468 7.01 6.86 -8.84
N GLY A 469 7.10 5.55 -9.11
CA GLY A 469 7.50 4.53 -8.13
C GLY A 469 6.53 4.44 -6.94
N GLY A 470 5.23 4.70 -7.18
CA GLY A 470 4.19 4.83 -6.15
C GLY A 470 4.13 6.21 -5.52
N VAL A 471 2.99 6.57 -4.95
CA VAL A 471 2.84 7.79 -4.15
C VAL A 471 3.30 7.49 -2.73
N LYS A 472 4.43 8.07 -2.34
CA LYS A 472 5.07 7.84 -1.04
C LYS A 472 4.55 8.85 -0.03
N PHE A 473 4.01 8.36 1.07
CA PHE A 473 3.59 9.21 2.17
C PHE A 473 4.79 9.53 3.07
N PRO A 474 4.89 10.76 3.59
CA PRO A 474 5.99 11.16 4.46
C PRO A 474 5.86 10.62 5.90
N ILE A 475 5.11 9.59 6.10
CA ILE A 475 4.84 8.94 7.39
C ILE A 475 5.67 7.65 7.40
N ALA A 476 6.55 7.52 8.39
CA ALA A 476 7.33 6.31 8.60
C ALA A 476 6.37 5.11 8.78
N PHE A 477 6.72 3.98 8.19
CA PHE A 477 5.95 2.71 8.21
C PHE A 477 4.64 2.73 7.40
N PHE A 478 4.29 3.83 6.73
CA PHE A 478 3.12 3.85 5.86
C PHE A 478 3.50 3.32 4.47
N PRO A 479 2.79 2.32 3.93
CA PRO A 479 3.13 1.75 2.63
C PRO A 479 2.96 2.79 1.52
N ALA A 480 3.76 2.67 0.45
CA ALA A 480 3.56 3.48 -0.73
C ALA A 480 2.21 3.12 -1.38
N PHE A 481 1.48 4.15 -1.83
CA PHE A 481 0.25 3.95 -2.58
C PHE A 481 0.62 3.52 -4.01
N MET A 482 0.24 2.30 -4.36
CA MET A 482 0.43 1.72 -5.68
C MET A 482 -0.92 1.31 -6.27
N ILE A 483 -1.02 1.38 -7.59
CA ILE A 483 -2.18 0.87 -8.31
C ILE A 483 -2.05 -0.66 -8.40
N PRO A 484 -3.02 -1.44 -7.93
CA PRO A 484 -2.95 -2.88 -8.02
C PRO A 484 -3.06 -3.36 -9.48
N PHE A 485 -2.44 -4.50 -9.77
CA PHE A 485 -2.45 -5.07 -11.12
C PHE A 485 -3.87 -5.36 -11.62
N GLU A 486 -4.78 -5.66 -10.72
CA GLU A 486 -6.21 -5.89 -10.99
C GLU A 486 -6.89 -4.70 -11.67
N ALA A 487 -6.35 -3.48 -11.50
CA ALA A 487 -6.85 -2.28 -12.16
C ALA A 487 -6.86 -2.39 -13.69
N LEU A 488 -5.95 -3.17 -14.27
CA LEU A 488 -5.89 -3.43 -15.71
C LEU A 488 -7.14 -4.18 -16.22
N TRP A 489 -7.83 -4.90 -15.35
CA TRP A 489 -9.09 -5.59 -15.65
C TRP A 489 -10.32 -4.76 -15.31
N TRP A 490 -10.26 -3.95 -14.26
CA TRP A 490 -11.38 -3.08 -13.88
C TRP A 490 -11.64 -2.02 -14.95
N GLY A 491 -10.61 -1.40 -15.49
CA GLY A 491 -10.75 -0.36 -16.50
C GLY A 491 -11.54 -0.80 -17.71
N PRO A 492 -11.14 -1.88 -18.42
CA PRO A 492 -11.91 -2.42 -19.53
C PRO A 492 -13.33 -2.82 -19.16
N SER A 493 -13.54 -3.42 -17.97
CA SER A 493 -14.85 -3.83 -17.50
C SER A 493 -15.78 -2.64 -17.26
N ILE A 494 -15.29 -1.60 -16.59
CA ILE A 494 -16.01 -0.34 -16.37
C ILE A 494 -16.35 0.32 -17.72
N GLY A 495 -15.37 0.39 -18.62
CA GLY A 495 -15.55 0.93 -19.95
C GLY A 495 -16.60 0.17 -20.77
N ALA A 496 -16.59 -1.17 -20.72
CA ALA A 496 -17.57 -2.00 -21.40
C ALA A 496 -18.99 -1.81 -20.85
N ILE A 497 -19.15 -1.84 -19.52
CA ILE A 497 -20.45 -1.71 -18.85
C ILE A 497 -21.05 -0.32 -19.12
N THR A 498 -20.27 0.74 -18.97
CA THR A 498 -20.75 2.11 -19.20
C THR A 498 -21.07 2.37 -20.68
N ALA A 499 -20.27 1.78 -21.58
CA ALA A 499 -20.54 1.85 -23.02
C ALA A 499 -21.83 1.11 -23.38
N LEU A 500 -22.05 -0.06 -22.79
CA LEU A 500 -23.28 -0.81 -22.98
C LEU A 500 -24.48 0.01 -22.48
N CYS A 501 -24.46 0.52 -21.25
CA CYS A 501 -25.53 1.32 -20.67
C CYS A 501 -25.83 2.57 -21.50
N GLY A 502 -24.78 3.31 -21.92
CA GLY A 502 -24.93 4.54 -22.70
C GLY A 502 -25.43 4.30 -24.13
N SER A 503 -25.08 3.15 -24.74
CA SER A 503 -25.38 2.90 -26.15
C SER A 503 -26.70 2.14 -26.40
N ILE A 504 -27.34 1.55 -25.41
CA ILE A 504 -28.58 0.77 -25.56
C ILE A 504 -29.66 1.61 -26.26
N PHE A 505 -29.95 2.80 -25.73
CA PHE A 505 -31.02 3.64 -26.26
C PHE A 505 -30.73 4.14 -27.69
N PRO A 506 -29.55 4.71 -28.02
CA PRO A 506 -29.20 5.08 -29.38
C PRO A 506 -29.22 3.91 -30.37
N SER A 507 -28.73 2.73 -29.93
CA SER A 507 -28.69 1.52 -30.78
C SER A 507 -30.10 1.02 -31.11
N TYR A 508 -30.99 1.06 -30.11
CA TYR A 508 -32.38 0.70 -30.32
C TYR A 508 -33.07 1.66 -31.33
N ASN A 509 -32.80 2.97 -31.24
CA ASN A 509 -33.31 3.93 -32.21
C ASN A 509 -32.76 3.68 -33.61
N ALA A 510 -31.49 3.26 -33.74
CA ALA A 510 -30.89 2.87 -35.01
C ALA A 510 -31.66 1.72 -35.70
N CYS A 511 -32.10 0.73 -34.92
CA CYS A 511 -32.87 -0.41 -35.44
C CYS A 511 -34.23 -0.02 -35.99
N ARG A 512 -34.86 1.05 -35.49
CA ARG A 512 -36.20 1.51 -35.89
C ARG A 512 -36.23 2.45 -37.07
N ILE A 513 -35.10 2.82 -37.69
CA ILE A 513 -35.04 3.67 -38.86
C ILE A 513 -35.87 3.07 -39.99
N LYS A 514 -36.88 3.80 -40.50
CA LYS A 514 -37.72 3.37 -41.62
C LYS A 514 -37.03 3.70 -42.93
N VAL A 515 -36.92 2.71 -43.82
CA VAL A 515 -36.29 2.85 -45.12
C VAL A 515 -37.01 3.92 -45.97
N SER A 516 -38.36 3.93 -45.94
CA SER A 516 -39.18 4.92 -46.67
C SER A 516 -38.90 6.36 -46.27
N GLU A 517 -38.66 6.66 -45.00
CA GLU A 517 -38.39 8.03 -44.51
C GLU A 517 -37.00 8.56 -44.95
N VAL A 518 -36.05 7.64 -45.13
CA VAL A 518 -34.67 8.02 -45.55
C VAL A 518 -34.63 8.32 -47.06
N PHE A 519 -35.33 7.55 -47.87
CA PHE A 519 -35.34 7.73 -49.32
C PHE A 519 -36.31 8.82 -49.77
N ALA A 520 -37.42 9.08 -49.08
CA ALA A 520 -38.37 10.16 -49.35
C ALA A 520 -37.76 11.58 -49.20
N ARG A 521 -36.62 11.72 -48.47
CA ARG A 521 -35.88 13.00 -48.34
C ARG A 521 -34.82 13.24 -49.43
N ILE A 522 -34.67 12.34 -50.37
CA ILE A 522 -33.69 12.41 -51.47
C ILE A 522 -34.36 12.81 -52.78
N SER A 523 -35.66 12.66 -52.88
CA SER A 523 -36.51 13.18 -53.92
C SER A 523 -37.01 14.59 -53.54
#